data_cdb09063d8c003ecf3056f0cc6a110a9
#
_entry.id   cdb09063d8c003ecf3056f0cc6a110a9
#
_cell.length_a   1.000
_cell.length_b   1.000
_cell.length_c   1.000
_cell.angle_alpha   90.00
_cell.angle_beta   90.00
_cell.angle_gamma   90.00
#
_symmetry.space_group_name_H-M   'P 1'
#
loop_
_entity.id
_entity.type
_entity.pdbx_description
1 polymer ?
#
loop_
_entity_poly.entity_id
_entity_poly.type
_entity_poly.pdbx_seq_one_letter_code
_entity_poly.pdbx_strand_id
1 'polypeptide(L)'
;MSRQFPFHRRSFLKVLGAGIPAAMLPLVSGAEESAGSVLSQVPDLGLVKELLKKKEPNIWLFTGDSITHGAKHTMGHRSYPEIFEERMRWEMARTRDWVINTGISSQTIRLILADFEWRVSRFAPSVVSVMIGTNDCAKEDIPVEVFEKELTVFVRKVRELKAIPILHTPNPIILEMAGPRKTLPDYITVIRKVAEGQQTILVDNYEYWTDRHKRYLNHVYKQWLNDYLHPNQTGHQQIARLMFRTLGIFDPEQPTCGGEYYEAEH
;
A
#
# COMPACT_ATOMS: atom_id res chain seq x y z
N MET A 1 45.01 -31.77 11.52
CA MET A 1 44.68 -31.75 12.96
C MET A 1 43.30 -31.06 13.08
N SER A 2 42.28 -31.87 13.13
CA SER A 2 40.89 -31.44 13.25
C SER A 2 40.51 -31.29 14.72
N ARG A 3 40.02 -30.14 15.12
CA ARG A 3 39.40 -29.96 16.45
C ARG A 3 37.89 -29.91 16.28
N GLN A 4 37.25 -30.97 16.74
CA GLN A 4 35.79 -31.03 16.96
C GLN A 4 35.46 -30.33 18.28
N PHE A 5 34.43 -29.49 18.28
CA PHE A 5 33.80 -28.95 19.50
C PHE A 5 32.45 -29.64 19.75
N PRO A 6 32.17 -30.09 20.98
CA PRO A 6 30.96 -30.81 21.30
C PRO A 6 29.81 -29.82 21.63
N PHE A 7 28.64 -30.07 21.04
CA PHE A 7 27.38 -29.41 21.39
C PHE A 7 26.90 -29.89 22.77
N HIS A 8 26.73 -28.96 23.71
CA HIS A 8 25.99 -29.20 24.95
C HIS A 8 24.54 -28.72 24.82
N ARG A 9 23.61 -29.68 24.80
CA ARG A 9 22.20 -29.45 25.03
C ARG A 9 21.98 -29.06 26.49
N ARG A 10 21.50 -27.86 26.76
CA ARG A 10 20.96 -27.48 28.08
C ARG A 10 19.46 -27.68 28.11
N SER A 11 19.04 -28.64 28.89
CA SER A 11 17.63 -28.86 29.28
C SER A 11 17.15 -27.70 30.15
N PHE A 12 16.02 -27.10 29.79
CA PHE A 12 15.35 -26.13 30.65
C PHE A 12 14.27 -26.83 31.49
N LEU A 13 14.39 -26.63 32.78
CA LEU A 13 13.46 -27.11 33.82
C LEU A 13 12.07 -26.50 33.61
N LYS A 14 11.05 -27.38 33.77
CA LYS A 14 9.65 -26.97 33.96
C LYS A 14 9.48 -26.40 35.39
N VAL A 15 9.07 -25.14 35.49
CA VAL A 15 8.52 -24.59 36.71
C VAL A 15 7.00 -24.58 36.57
N LEU A 16 6.33 -25.37 37.40
CA LEU A 16 4.89 -25.35 37.63
C LEU A 16 4.58 -24.12 38.52
N GLY A 17 3.84 -23.16 38.00
CA GLY A 17 3.28 -22.03 38.74
C GLY A 17 1.77 -21.97 38.56
N ALA A 18 1.05 -21.91 39.67
CA ALA A 18 -0.38 -22.03 39.86
C ALA A 18 -1.19 -20.98 39.08
N GLY A 19 -2.39 -21.39 38.65
CA GLY A 19 -3.29 -20.65 37.79
C GLY A 19 -3.90 -19.38 38.39
N ILE A 20 -4.10 -18.42 37.50
CA ILE A 20 -5.03 -17.30 37.63
C ILE A 20 -6.05 -17.48 36.53
N PRO A 21 -7.37 -17.42 36.74
CA PRO A 21 -8.35 -17.58 35.68
C PRO A 21 -8.31 -16.36 34.76
N ALA A 22 -8.00 -16.58 33.49
CA ALA A 22 -8.11 -15.59 32.43
C ALA A 22 -9.60 -15.29 32.20
N ALA A 23 -10.01 -14.06 32.52
CA ALA A 23 -11.28 -13.53 32.06
C ALA A 23 -11.26 -13.47 30.51
N MET A 24 -12.11 -14.27 29.87
CA MET A 24 -12.38 -14.18 28.45
C MET A 24 -12.98 -12.82 28.10
N LEU A 25 -12.18 -11.95 27.49
CA LEU A 25 -12.72 -10.82 26.75
C LEU A 25 -13.28 -11.34 25.41
N PRO A 26 -14.47 -10.92 24.99
CA PRO A 26 -15.00 -11.34 23.70
C PRO A 26 -14.14 -10.75 22.58
N LEU A 27 -13.66 -11.61 21.69
CA LEU A 27 -13.08 -11.21 20.40
C LEU A 27 -14.15 -10.44 19.64
N VAL A 28 -13.92 -9.15 19.43
CA VAL A 28 -14.71 -8.33 18.50
C VAL A 28 -14.28 -8.69 17.08
N SER A 29 -14.91 -9.73 16.52
CA SER A 29 -14.65 -10.21 15.15
C SER A 29 -15.53 -9.53 14.08
N GLY A 30 -16.24 -8.46 14.42
CA GLY A 30 -17.31 -7.91 13.57
C GLY A 30 -16.93 -6.86 12.54
N ALA A 31 -15.71 -6.31 12.56
CA ALA A 31 -15.34 -5.20 11.66
C ALA A 31 -14.52 -5.62 10.43
N GLU A 32 -13.91 -6.79 10.45
CA GLU A 32 -13.13 -7.29 9.29
C GLU A 32 -13.99 -7.99 8.23
N GLU A 33 -15.13 -8.56 8.61
CA GLU A 33 -16.01 -9.27 7.66
C GLU A 33 -16.75 -8.36 6.68
N SER A 34 -17.10 -7.12 7.07
CA SER A 34 -17.87 -6.24 6.17
C SER A 34 -17.02 -5.63 5.04
N ALA A 35 -15.78 -5.26 5.32
CA ALA A 35 -14.86 -4.75 4.30
C ALA A 35 -14.39 -5.85 3.33
N GLY A 36 -14.16 -7.06 3.84
CA GLY A 36 -13.79 -8.23 3.02
C GLY A 36 -14.87 -8.65 2.02
N SER A 37 -16.16 -8.53 2.39
CA SER A 37 -17.26 -8.98 1.53
C SER A 37 -17.52 -8.06 0.33
N VAL A 38 -17.32 -6.75 0.47
CA VAL A 38 -17.49 -5.77 -0.62
C VAL A 38 -16.34 -5.87 -1.61
N LEU A 39 -15.10 -6.00 -1.13
CA LEU A 39 -13.91 -6.12 -1.98
C LEU A 39 -13.90 -7.41 -2.81
N SER A 40 -14.49 -8.51 -2.32
CA SER A 40 -14.55 -9.77 -3.07
C SER A 40 -15.43 -9.72 -4.32
N GLN A 41 -16.24 -8.68 -4.49
CA GLN A 41 -17.13 -8.50 -5.65
C GLN A 41 -16.53 -7.59 -6.74
N VAL A 42 -15.37 -6.98 -6.52
CA VAL A 42 -14.72 -6.13 -7.53
C VAL A 42 -14.07 -7.02 -8.61
N PRO A 43 -14.49 -6.91 -9.89
CA PRO A 43 -13.97 -7.78 -10.97
C PRO A 43 -12.45 -7.73 -11.09
N ASP A 44 -11.85 -6.55 -10.98
CA ASP A 44 -10.40 -6.37 -11.09
C ASP A 44 -9.62 -7.14 -10.00
N LEU A 45 -10.19 -7.31 -8.79
CA LEU A 45 -9.56 -8.13 -7.75
C LEU A 45 -9.54 -9.62 -8.13
N GLY A 46 -10.59 -10.11 -8.78
CA GLY A 46 -10.64 -11.46 -9.34
C GLY A 46 -9.52 -11.66 -10.37
N LEU A 47 -9.33 -10.69 -11.27
CA LEU A 47 -8.27 -10.75 -12.27
C LEU A 47 -6.87 -10.75 -11.64
N VAL A 48 -6.61 -9.95 -10.61
CA VAL A 48 -5.33 -9.98 -9.87
C VAL A 48 -5.09 -11.35 -9.25
N LYS A 49 -6.11 -11.94 -8.61
CA LYS A 49 -6.00 -13.29 -8.04
C LYS A 49 -5.67 -14.34 -9.11
N GLU A 50 -6.25 -14.23 -10.30
CA GLU A 50 -5.93 -15.14 -11.40
C GLU A 50 -4.50 -14.91 -11.95
N LEU A 51 -4.03 -13.66 -12.03
CA LEU A 51 -2.62 -13.37 -12.38
C LEU A 51 -1.65 -14.02 -11.39
N LEU A 52 -1.97 -13.96 -10.10
CA LEU A 52 -1.11 -14.51 -9.03
C LEU A 52 -1.04 -16.05 -9.06
N LYS A 53 -2.07 -16.74 -9.53
CA LYS A 53 -2.07 -18.20 -9.69
C LYS A 53 -1.19 -18.67 -10.85
N LYS A 54 -1.01 -17.83 -11.86
CA LYS A 54 -0.22 -18.16 -13.05
C LYS A 54 1.27 -18.04 -12.77
N LYS A 55 2.08 -18.84 -13.48
CA LYS A 55 3.55 -18.81 -13.38
C LYS A 55 4.20 -17.78 -14.31
N GLU A 56 3.45 -17.24 -15.26
CA GLU A 56 3.92 -16.20 -16.16
C GLU A 56 4.31 -14.96 -15.37
N PRO A 57 5.44 -14.33 -15.73
CA PRO A 57 5.89 -13.12 -15.06
C PRO A 57 4.95 -11.95 -15.34
N ASN A 58 4.75 -11.11 -14.35
CA ASN A 58 3.95 -9.90 -14.46
C ASN A 58 4.80 -8.65 -14.26
N ILE A 59 4.35 -7.55 -14.85
CA ILE A 59 4.91 -6.21 -14.59
C ILE A 59 3.89 -5.45 -13.73
N TRP A 60 4.32 -5.12 -12.51
CA TRP A 60 3.59 -4.31 -11.54
C TRP A 60 4.14 -2.89 -11.59
N LEU A 61 3.38 -1.96 -12.13
CA LEU A 61 3.81 -0.58 -12.27
C LEU A 61 3.15 0.29 -11.20
N PHE A 62 3.98 1.03 -10.48
CA PHE A 62 3.56 2.04 -9.50
C PHE A 62 3.83 3.42 -10.05
N THR A 63 2.81 4.27 -10.09
CA THR A 63 2.93 5.67 -10.49
C THR A 63 2.22 6.58 -9.48
N GLY A 64 2.61 7.84 -9.45
CA GLY A 64 2.08 8.80 -8.49
C GLY A 64 3.03 9.97 -8.27
N ASP A 65 2.90 10.58 -7.12
CA ASP A 65 3.70 11.74 -6.69
C ASP A 65 4.90 11.36 -5.79
N SER A 66 5.30 12.26 -4.87
CA SER A 66 6.42 12.06 -3.94
C SER A 66 6.22 10.89 -2.98
N ILE A 67 4.98 10.55 -2.65
CA ILE A 67 4.68 9.43 -1.75
C ILE A 67 5.02 8.10 -2.46
N THR A 68 4.64 7.96 -3.72
CA THR A 68 5.01 6.79 -4.54
C THR A 68 6.50 6.79 -4.88
N HIS A 69 7.07 7.96 -5.24
CA HIS A 69 8.50 8.10 -5.50
C HIS A 69 9.34 7.58 -4.33
N GLY A 70 8.94 7.89 -3.08
CA GLY A 70 9.60 7.42 -1.86
C GLY A 70 10.93 8.10 -1.54
N ALA A 71 11.56 8.80 -2.50
CA ALA A 71 12.84 9.46 -2.33
C ALA A 71 12.80 10.53 -1.24
N LYS A 72 13.92 10.75 -0.56
CA LYS A 72 14.14 11.75 0.49
C LYS A 72 13.32 11.49 1.78
N HIS A 73 12.00 11.33 1.67
CA HIS A 73 11.12 11.28 2.84
C HIS A 73 11.18 9.94 3.58
N THR A 74 11.62 8.88 2.92
CA THR A 74 11.88 7.57 3.56
C THR A 74 13.18 7.54 4.33
N MET A 75 14.03 8.59 4.22
CA MET A 75 15.34 8.67 4.89
C MET A 75 16.25 7.46 4.58
N GLY A 76 16.18 6.93 3.36
CA GLY A 76 16.94 5.76 2.91
C GLY A 76 16.29 4.40 3.22
N HIS A 77 15.12 4.41 3.87
CA HIS A 77 14.32 3.20 4.05
C HIS A 77 13.44 2.92 2.81
N ARG A 78 12.92 1.71 2.73
CA ARG A 78 12.11 1.27 1.60
C ARG A 78 10.77 2.01 1.52
N SER A 79 10.43 2.44 0.32
CA SER A 79 9.09 2.92 -0.03
C SER A 79 8.10 1.76 -0.15
N TYR A 80 6.79 2.04 -0.18
CA TYR A 80 5.78 0.99 -0.28
C TYR A 80 5.86 0.16 -1.59
N PRO A 81 6.27 0.71 -2.76
CA PRO A 81 6.52 -0.12 -3.94
C PRO A 81 7.70 -1.08 -3.77
N GLU A 82 8.78 -0.68 -3.07
CA GLU A 82 9.92 -1.54 -2.79
C GLU A 82 9.57 -2.65 -1.77
N ILE A 83 8.72 -2.34 -0.78
CA ILE A 83 8.18 -3.35 0.15
C ILE A 83 7.27 -4.33 -0.61
N PHE A 84 6.48 -3.84 -1.57
CA PHE A 84 5.67 -4.69 -2.44
C PHE A 84 6.55 -5.59 -3.32
N GLU A 85 7.66 -5.08 -3.84
CA GLU A 85 8.63 -5.88 -4.63
C GLU A 85 9.19 -7.05 -3.81
N GLU A 86 9.60 -6.80 -2.56
CA GLU A 86 10.09 -7.85 -1.68
C GLU A 86 9.03 -8.91 -1.42
N ARG A 87 7.79 -8.48 -1.10
CA ARG A 87 6.66 -9.41 -0.91
C ARG A 87 6.45 -10.31 -2.13
N MET A 88 6.43 -9.72 -3.32
CA MET A 88 6.17 -10.46 -4.55
C MET A 88 7.33 -11.37 -4.94
N ARG A 89 8.54 -10.82 -5.02
CA ARG A 89 9.67 -11.51 -5.62
C ARG A 89 10.36 -12.47 -4.68
N TRP A 90 10.39 -12.15 -3.39
CA TRP A 90 11.05 -12.98 -2.38
C TRP A 90 10.04 -13.83 -1.61
N GLU A 91 9.15 -13.23 -0.85
CA GLU A 91 8.26 -13.97 0.06
C GLU A 91 7.21 -14.83 -0.68
N MET A 92 6.72 -14.40 -1.83
CA MET A 92 5.82 -15.16 -2.70
C MET A 92 6.53 -15.94 -3.81
N ALA A 93 7.87 -15.94 -3.83
CA ALA A 93 8.70 -16.64 -4.81
C ALA A 93 8.39 -16.29 -6.29
N ARG A 94 7.83 -15.10 -6.56
CA ARG A 94 7.58 -14.61 -7.91
C ARG A 94 8.80 -13.87 -8.47
N THR A 95 9.95 -14.52 -8.46
CA THR A 95 11.27 -13.92 -8.73
C THR A 95 11.40 -13.25 -10.09
N ARG A 96 10.55 -13.63 -11.07
CA ARG A 96 10.54 -13.06 -12.42
C ARG A 96 9.57 -11.90 -12.60
N ASP A 97 8.72 -11.60 -11.62
CA ASP A 97 7.86 -10.42 -11.67
C ASP A 97 8.73 -9.15 -11.53
N TRP A 98 8.40 -8.14 -12.29
CA TRP A 98 9.05 -6.83 -12.19
C TRP A 98 8.14 -5.85 -11.49
N VAL A 99 8.72 -5.09 -10.57
CA VAL A 99 8.07 -3.95 -9.92
C VAL A 99 8.76 -2.68 -10.40
N ILE A 100 8.02 -1.82 -11.07
CA ILE A 100 8.53 -0.59 -11.68
C ILE A 100 7.88 0.59 -10.97
N ASN A 101 8.70 1.47 -10.40
CA ASN A 101 8.24 2.71 -9.78
C ASN A 101 8.54 3.88 -10.71
N THR A 102 7.49 4.52 -11.23
CA THR A 102 7.54 5.72 -12.06
C THR A 102 6.98 6.96 -11.34
N GLY A 103 6.87 6.89 -10.00
CA GLY A 103 6.50 8.03 -9.17
C GLY A 103 7.47 9.19 -9.31
N ILE A 104 6.95 10.42 -9.41
CA ILE A 104 7.75 11.65 -9.50
C ILE A 104 7.19 12.66 -8.51
N SER A 105 8.05 13.26 -7.69
CA SER A 105 7.62 14.26 -6.70
C SER A 105 6.88 15.43 -7.35
N SER A 106 5.88 15.96 -6.63
CA SER A 106 5.04 17.11 -7.03
C SER A 106 4.13 16.85 -8.25
N GLN A 107 3.96 15.61 -8.68
CA GLN A 107 3.08 15.28 -9.80
C GLN A 107 1.60 15.36 -9.44
N THR A 108 0.80 15.58 -10.47
CA THR A 108 -0.66 15.57 -10.48
C THR A 108 -1.16 14.52 -11.49
N ILE A 109 -2.45 14.17 -11.42
CA ILE A 109 -3.05 13.25 -12.40
C ILE A 109 -2.91 13.77 -13.84
N ARG A 110 -3.04 15.09 -14.04
CA ARG A 110 -2.87 15.76 -15.33
C ARG A 110 -1.47 15.54 -15.91
N LEU A 111 -0.44 15.69 -15.09
CA LEU A 111 0.95 15.49 -15.53
C LEU A 111 1.24 14.01 -15.81
N ILE A 112 0.62 13.08 -15.06
CA ILE A 112 0.70 11.65 -15.36
C ILE A 112 0.05 11.35 -16.71
N LEU A 113 -1.12 11.93 -17.00
CA LEU A 113 -1.81 11.74 -18.28
C LEU A 113 -1.03 12.33 -19.46
N ALA A 114 -0.42 13.50 -19.28
CA ALA A 114 0.40 14.14 -20.31
C ALA A 114 1.63 13.30 -20.69
N ASP A 115 2.18 12.56 -19.72
CA ASP A 115 3.39 11.75 -19.86
C ASP A 115 3.08 10.24 -19.75
N PHE A 116 1.85 9.84 -20.09
CA PHE A 116 1.33 8.49 -19.87
C PHE A 116 2.13 7.41 -20.61
N GLU A 117 2.59 7.70 -21.83
CA GLU A 117 3.39 6.76 -22.61
C GLU A 117 4.72 6.47 -21.91
N TRP A 118 5.45 7.51 -21.55
CA TRP A 118 6.75 7.40 -20.90
C TRP A 118 6.66 6.72 -19.53
N ARG A 119 5.64 7.06 -18.76
CA ARG A 119 5.50 6.61 -17.37
C ARG A 119 4.77 5.29 -17.21
N VAL A 120 3.91 4.92 -18.16
CA VAL A 120 3.01 3.76 -18.01
C VAL A 120 3.07 2.83 -19.21
N SER A 121 2.61 3.27 -20.40
CA SER A 121 2.31 2.33 -21.48
C SER A 121 3.53 1.66 -22.08
N ARG A 122 4.67 2.32 -22.13
CA ARG A 122 5.92 1.75 -22.67
C ARG A 122 6.41 0.50 -21.95
N PHE A 123 5.99 0.29 -20.72
CA PHE A 123 6.38 -0.86 -19.91
C PHE A 123 5.46 -2.07 -20.12
N ALA A 124 4.36 -1.91 -20.87
CA ALA A 124 3.34 -2.94 -21.08
C ALA A 124 2.94 -3.65 -19.76
N PRO A 125 2.51 -2.91 -18.72
CA PRO A 125 2.26 -3.47 -17.39
C PRO A 125 1.08 -4.42 -17.36
N SER A 126 1.11 -5.42 -16.48
CA SER A 126 -0.04 -6.27 -16.16
C SER A 126 -0.98 -5.57 -15.15
N VAL A 127 -0.40 -4.79 -14.25
CA VAL A 127 -1.12 -4.05 -13.18
C VAL A 127 -0.53 -2.66 -13.07
N VAL A 128 -1.38 -1.65 -12.93
CA VAL A 128 -0.96 -0.25 -12.70
C VAL A 128 -1.59 0.25 -11.40
N SER A 129 -0.75 0.55 -10.44
CA SER A 129 -1.11 1.15 -9.15
C SER A 129 -0.83 2.65 -9.18
N VAL A 130 -1.81 3.48 -8.83
CA VAL A 130 -1.67 4.93 -8.77
C VAL A 130 -2.11 5.49 -7.42
N MET A 131 -1.25 6.32 -6.82
CA MET A 131 -1.56 7.15 -5.65
C MET A 131 -1.36 8.60 -6.02
N ILE A 132 -2.44 9.37 -6.04
CA ILE A 132 -2.47 10.77 -6.50
C ILE A 132 -3.61 11.53 -5.80
N GLY A 133 -3.61 12.85 -5.88
CA GLY A 133 -4.62 13.71 -5.26
C GLY A 133 -4.02 14.73 -4.28
N THR A 134 -2.90 14.39 -3.64
CA THR A 134 -2.23 15.26 -2.65
C THR A 134 -1.73 16.56 -3.24
N ASN A 135 -1.27 16.57 -4.48
CA ASN A 135 -0.84 17.78 -5.17
C ASN A 135 -1.94 18.38 -6.03
N ASP A 136 -2.85 17.54 -6.53
CA ASP A 136 -4.00 17.99 -7.34
C ASP A 136 -4.85 18.98 -6.55
N CYS A 137 -5.14 18.69 -5.30
CA CYS A 137 -5.94 19.55 -4.42
C CYS A 137 -5.29 20.92 -4.10
N ALA A 138 -4.01 21.07 -4.41
CA ALA A 138 -3.29 22.34 -4.24
C ALA A 138 -3.20 23.15 -5.55
N LYS A 139 -3.87 22.72 -6.62
CA LYS A 139 -3.83 23.35 -7.94
C LYS A 139 -5.17 23.97 -8.27
N GLU A 140 -5.20 25.30 -8.45
CA GLU A 140 -6.43 26.04 -8.80
C GLU A 140 -7.04 25.60 -10.14
N ASP A 141 -6.18 25.16 -11.08
CA ASP A 141 -6.60 24.68 -12.41
C ASP A 141 -7.01 23.20 -12.44
N ILE A 142 -6.99 22.49 -11.28
CA ILE A 142 -7.46 21.12 -11.14
C ILE A 142 -8.54 21.05 -10.04
N PRO A 143 -9.69 21.72 -10.20
CA PRO A 143 -10.79 21.56 -9.25
C PRO A 143 -11.30 20.11 -9.23
N VAL A 144 -12.10 19.78 -8.23
CA VAL A 144 -12.59 18.41 -7.94
C VAL A 144 -13.22 17.74 -9.15
N GLU A 145 -14.02 18.47 -9.94
CA GLU A 145 -14.71 17.95 -11.13
C GLU A 145 -13.73 17.63 -12.27
N VAL A 146 -12.66 18.40 -12.39
CA VAL A 146 -11.59 18.16 -13.37
C VAL A 146 -10.78 16.95 -12.94
N PHE A 147 -10.42 16.86 -11.66
CA PHE A 147 -9.73 15.72 -11.10
C PHE A 147 -10.50 14.41 -11.32
N GLU A 148 -11.84 14.41 -11.09
CA GLU A 148 -12.70 13.25 -11.33
C GLU A 148 -12.64 12.78 -12.79
N LYS A 149 -12.75 13.71 -13.73
CA LYS A 149 -12.66 13.40 -15.17
C LYS A 149 -11.29 12.84 -15.55
N GLU A 150 -10.23 13.49 -15.10
CA GLU A 150 -8.85 13.08 -15.43
C GLU A 150 -8.51 11.73 -14.80
N LEU A 151 -8.90 11.45 -13.55
CA LEU A 151 -8.72 10.15 -12.92
C LEU A 151 -9.51 9.04 -13.64
N THR A 152 -10.74 9.34 -14.07
CA THR A 152 -11.56 8.41 -14.88
C THR A 152 -10.89 8.11 -16.22
N VAL A 153 -10.33 9.13 -16.88
CA VAL A 153 -9.55 8.95 -18.11
C VAL A 153 -8.33 8.07 -17.87
N PHE A 154 -7.63 8.26 -16.77
CA PHE A 154 -6.48 7.43 -16.39
C PHE A 154 -6.87 5.95 -16.26
N VAL A 155 -7.93 5.64 -15.52
CA VAL A 155 -8.42 4.25 -15.35
C VAL A 155 -8.74 3.62 -16.71
N ARG A 156 -9.44 4.36 -17.59
CA ARG A 156 -9.76 3.88 -18.93
C ARG A 156 -8.50 3.60 -19.76
N LYS A 157 -7.53 4.52 -19.76
CA LYS A 157 -6.26 4.33 -20.50
C LYS A 157 -5.48 3.11 -20.00
N VAL A 158 -5.48 2.84 -18.69
CA VAL A 158 -4.87 1.63 -18.13
C VAL A 158 -5.57 0.37 -18.67
N ARG A 159 -6.91 0.36 -18.74
CA ARG A 159 -7.68 -0.77 -19.27
C ARG A 159 -7.49 -0.96 -20.80
N GLU A 160 -7.30 0.12 -21.55
CA GLU A 160 -6.95 0.05 -22.98
C GLU A 160 -5.63 -0.72 -23.21
N LEU A 161 -4.70 -0.68 -22.24
CA LEU A 161 -3.48 -1.50 -22.25
C LEU A 161 -3.74 -2.96 -21.84
N LYS A 162 -4.97 -3.35 -21.51
CA LYS A 162 -5.34 -4.63 -20.89
C LYS A 162 -4.70 -4.83 -19.52
N ALA A 163 -4.28 -3.77 -18.86
CA ALA A 163 -3.75 -3.77 -17.51
C ALA A 163 -4.87 -3.57 -16.48
N ILE A 164 -4.65 -4.06 -15.27
CA ILE A 164 -5.57 -3.93 -14.14
C ILE A 164 -5.24 -2.67 -13.36
N PRO A 165 -6.16 -1.69 -13.23
CA PRO A 165 -5.94 -0.50 -12.42
C PRO A 165 -6.13 -0.77 -10.92
N ILE A 166 -5.28 -0.17 -10.10
CA ILE A 166 -5.43 -0.09 -8.65
C ILE A 166 -5.36 1.39 -8.26
N LEU A 167 -6.42 1.92 -7.66
CA LEU A 167 -6.44 3.26 -7.12
C LEU A 167 -6.08 3.23 -5.63
N HIS A 168 -5.27 4.19 -5.20
CA HIS A 168 -5.02 4.46 -3.79
C HIS A 168 -5.57 5.83 -3.42
N THR A 169 -6.24 5.94 -2.27
CA THR A 169 -6.29 7.24 -1.62
C THR A 169 -4.92 7.55 -1.03
N PRO A 170 -4.43 8.80 -1.08
CA PRO A 170 -3.29 9.23 -0.28
C PRO A 170 -3.52 8.97 1.22
N ASN A 171 -2.44 8.96 2.00
CA ASN A 171 -2.55 9.01 3.45
C ASN A 171 -3.12 10.36 3.91
N PRO A 172 -3.74 10.44 5.11
CA PRO A 172 -4.09 11.72 5.72
C PRO A 172 -2.85 12.59 5.94
N ILE A 173 -3.06 13.89 5.88
CA ILE A 173 -2.07 14.93 6.14
C ILE A 173 -2.51 15.78 7.34
N ILE A 174 -1.59 16.52 7.95
CA ILE A 174 -1.92 17.47 9.03
C ILE A 174 -2.51 18.72 8.38
N LEU A 175 -3.85 18.77 8.28
CA LEU A 175 -4.57 19.80 7.53
C LEU A 175 -4.29 21.23 8.01
N GLU A 176 -4.03 21.43 9.31
CA GLU A 176 -3.69 22.72 9.90
C GLU A 176 -2.39 23.28 9.34
N MET A 177 -1.47 22.40 8.92
CA MET A 177 -0.16 22.75 8.36
C MET A 177 -0.14 22.66 6.83
N ALA A 178 -1.20 22.19 6.21
CA ALA A 178 -1.22 21.77 4.81
C ALA A 178 -1.35 22.90 3.78
N GLY A 179 -1.59 24.15 4.23
CA GLY A 179 -1.73 25.31 3.33
C GLY A 179 -2.82 25.06 2.26
N PRO A 180 -2.44 25.04 0.97
CA PRO A 180 -3.39 24.89 -0.13
C PRO A 180 -4.01 23.47 -0.23
N ARG A 181 -3.54 22.48 0.56
CA ARG A 181 -4.03 21.09 0.52
C ARG A 181 -5.16 20.81 1.50
N LYS A 182 -5.77 21.83 2.10
CA LYS A 182 -6.88 21.66 3.07
C LYS A 182 -8.10 20.98 2.48
N THR A 183 -8.28 21.06 1.17
CA THR A 183 -9.37 20.41 0.42
C THR A 183 -9.09 18.96 0.04
N LEU A 184 -7.97 18.36 0.48
CA LEU A 184 -7.66 16.95 0.19
C LEU A 184 -8.83 15.98 0.48
N PRO A 185 -9.63 16.13 1.56
CA PRO A 185 -10.76 15.25 1.81
C PRO A 185 -11.79 15.17 0.67
N ASP A 186 -11.97 16.26 -0.09
CA ASP A 186 -12.90 16.29 -1.23
C ASP A 186 -12.37 15.42 -2.37
N TYR A 187 -11.05 15.45 -2.61
CA TYR A 187 -10.37 14.61 -3.61
C TYR A 187 -10.35 13.13 -3.21
N ILE A 188 -10.25 12.84 -1.90
CA ILE A 188 -10.43 11.46 -1.38
C ILE A 188 -11.82 10.93 -1.74
N THR A 189 -12.84 11.75 -1.54
CA THR A 189 -14.23 11.39 -1.89
C THR A 189 -14.36 11.07 -3.38
N VAL A 190 -13.70 11.85 -4.24
CA VAL A 190 -13.66 11.59 -5.69
C VAL A 190 -12.94 10.29 -6.04
N ILE A 191 -11.79 10.02 -5.40
CA ILE A 191 -11.07 8.75 -5.66
C ILE A 191 -11.97 7.55 -5.35
N ARG A 192 -12.68 7.57 -4.23
CA ARG A 192 -13.64 6.52 -3.84
C ARG A 192 -14.78 6.39 -4.87
N LYS A 193 -15.37 7.52 -5.27
CA LYS A 193 -16.43 7.57 -6.28
C LYS A 193 -15.98 6.99 -7.62
N VAL A 194 -14.79 7.35 -8.07
CA VAL A 194 -14.22 6.80 -9.33
C VAL A 194 -13.93 5.32 -9.18
N ALA A 195 -13.37 4.87 -8.05
CA ALA A 195 -13.10 3.47 -7.80
C ALA A 195 -14.40 2.63 -7.86
N GLU A 196 -15.46 3.09 -7.20
CA GLU A 196 -16.77 2.45 -7.21
C GLU A 196 -17.39 2.44 -8.62
N GLY A 197 -17.48 3.62 -9.25
CA GLY A 197 -18.11 3.78 -10.57
C GLY A 197 -17.37 3.05 -11.69
N GLN A 198 -16.05 2.88 -11.56
CA GLN A 198 -15.23 2.12 -12.49
C GLN A 198 -15.02 0.66 -12.05
N GLN A 199 -15.57 0.24 -10.92
CA GLN A 199 -15.40 -1.11 -10.35
C GLN A 199 -13.93 -1.54 -10.28
N THR A 200 -13.04 -0.62 -9.88
CA THR A 200 -11.61 -0.87 -9.76
C THR A 200 -11.19 -1.11 -8.31
N ILE A 201 -10.05 -1.74 -8.11
CA ILE A 201 -9.51 -1.99 -6.76
C ILE A 201 -9.18 -0.65 -6.10
N LEU A 202 -9.64 -0.47 -4.86
CA LEU A 202 -9.31 0.68 -4.02
C LEU A 202 -8.51 0.24 -2.80
N VAL A 203 -7.32 0.83 -2.64
CA VAL A 203 -6.54 0.76 -1.40
C VAL A 203 -6.77 2.06 -0.63
N ASP A 204 -7.71 2.04 0.31
CA ASP A 204 -8.15 3.24 1.03
C ASP A 204 -7.24 3.56 2.22
N ASN A 205 -6.06 4.12 1.94
CA ASN A 205 -5.11 4.52 2.98
C ASN A 205 -5.67 5.63 3.88
N TYR A 206 -6.47 6.55 3.31
CA TYR A 206 -7.04 7.66 4.08
C TYR A 206 -7.94 7.14 5.19
N GLU A 207 -8.87 6.23 4.87
CA GLU A 207 -9.77 5.63 5.86
C GLU A 207 -8.99 4.79 6.89
N TYR A 208 -8.09 3.93 6.42
CA TYR A 208 -7.31 3.06 7.29
C TYR A 208 -6.51 3.84 8.33
N TRP A 209 -5.85 4.93 7.92
CA TRP A 209 -5.07 5.75 8.84
C TRP A 209 -5.96 6.59 9.76
N THR A 210 -7.06 7.15 9.24
CA THR A 210 -8.02 7.93 10.02
C THR A 210 -8.68 7.07 11.10
N ASP A 211 -9.04 5.83 10.78
CA ASP A 211 -9.60 4.90 11.76
C ASP A 211 -8.58 4.53 12.85
N ARG A 212 -7.32 4.27 12.47
CA ARG A 212 -6.22 4.03 13.42
C ARG A 212 -5.96 5.25 14.31
N HIS A 213 -6.01 6.47 13.75
CA HIS A 213 -5.88 7.70 14.53
C HIS A 213 -7.01 7.87 15.57
N LYS A 214 -8.25 7.59 15.21
CA LYS A 214 -9.38 7.61 16.15
C LYS A 214 -9.19 6.64 17.31
N ARG A 215 -8.66 5.45 17.04
CA ARG A 215 -8.46 4.40 18.05
C ARG A 215 -7.23 4.64 18.92
N TYR A 216 -6.16 5.23 18.35
CA TYR A 216 -4.86 5.38 19.00
C TYR A 216 -4.39 6.84 18.90
N LEU A 217 -4.98 7.72 19.69
CA LEU A 217 -4.72 9.17 19.74
C LEU A 217 -3.25 9.53 19.50
N ASN A 218 -2.96 10.41 18.56
CA ASN A 218 -1.63 10.91 18.19
C ASN A 218 -0.64 9.87 17.63
N HIS A 219 -1.04 8.60 17.51
CA HIS A 219 -0.13 7.55 17.08
C HIS A 219 0.27 7.70 15.61
N VAL A 220 -0.72 7.93 14.74
CA VAL A 220 -0.51 7.97 13.29
C VAL A 220 0.40 9.12 12.87
N TYR A 221 0.09 10.34 13.28
CA TYR A 221 0.85 11.51 12.85
C TYR A 221 2.26 11.58 13.42
N LYS A 222 2.47 11.09 14.65
CA LYS A 222 3.80 11.08 15.26
C LYS A 222 4.68 9.92 14.81
N GLN A 223 4.07 8.80 14.44
CA GLN A 223 4.82 7.57 14.16
C GLN A 223 4.88 7.21 12.68
N TRP A 224 3.94 7.69 11.86
CA TRP A 224 3.83 7.28 10.46
C TRP A 224 4.14 8.39 9.45
N LEU A 225 4.24 9.64 9.90
CA LEU A 225 4.63 10.76 9.06
C LEU A 225 6.06 11.20 9.35
N ASN A 226 6.79 11.61 8.31
CA ASN A 226 8.09 12.27 8.39
C ASN A 226 7.95 13.79 8.56
N ASP A 227 6.97 14.37 7.89
CA ASP A 227 6.54 15.77 8.01
C ASP A 227 5.02 15.84 8.07
N TYR A 228 4.41 17.00 7.81
CA TYR A 228 2.96 17.15 7.83
C TYR A 228 2.22 16.40 6.70
N LEU A 229 2.94 15.85 5.73
CA LEU A 229 2.38 15.28 4.50
C LEU A 229 2.92 13.88 4.19
N HIS A 230 4.25 13.70 4.24
CA HIS A 230 4.90 12.51 3.71
C HIS A 230 5.00 11.39 4.74
N PRO A 231 4.67 10.17 4.36
CA PRO A 231 4.94 8.98 5.19
C PRO A 231 6.44 8.82 5.48
N ASN A 232 6.75 8.39 6.69
CA ASN A 232 8.06 7.86 7.04
C ASN A 232 8.14 6.36 6.74
N GLN A 233 9.22 5.70 7.16
CA GLN A 233 9.41 4.26 7.02
C GLN A 233 8.19 3.45 7.48
N THR A 234 7.69 3.72 8.69
CA THR A 234 6.53 3.00 9.24
C THR A 234 5.26 3.27 8.43
N GLY A 235 5.06 4.51 8.00
CA GLY A 235 3.93 4.87 7.13
C GLY A 235 3.94 4.10 5.82
N HIS A 236 5.10 3.99 5.16
CA HIS A 236 5.25 3.18 3.94
C HIS A 236 4.95 1.69 4.18
N GLN A 237 5.38 1.14 5.32
CA GLN A 237 5.01 -0.24 5.70
C GLN A 237 3.50 -0.40 5.87
N GLN A 238 2.79 0.59 6.46
CA GLN A 238 1.34 0.51 6.62
C GLN A 238 0.60 0.59 5.29
N ILE A 239 1.06 1.43 4.35
CA ILE A 239 0.52 1.49 2.99
C ILE A 239 0.68 0.13 2.29
N ALA A 240 1.88 -0.46 2.34
CA ALA A 240 2.14 -1.76 1.74
C ALA A 240 1.27 -2.87 2.36
N ARG A 241 1.19 -2.92 3.69
CA ARG A 241 0.37 -3.92 4.42
C ARG A 241 -1.12 -3.79 4.11
N LEU A 242 -1.63 -2.56 3.98
CA LEU A 242 -3.02 -2.36 3.55
C LEU A 242 -3.23 -2.87 2.13
N MET A 243 -2.31 -2.57 1.20
CA MET A 243 -2.37 -3.09 -0.16
C MET A 243 -2.35 -4.63 -0.17
N PHE A 244 -1.50 -5.27 0.65
CA PHE A 244 -1.47 -6.74 0.75
C PHE A 244 -2.80 -7.32 1.24
N ARG A 245 -3.45 -6.69 2.25
CA ARG A 245 -4.78 -7.10 2.70
C ARG A 245 -5.82 -6.94 1.60
N THR A 246 -5.81 -5.81 0.92
CA THR A 246 -6.74 -5.53 -0.19
C THR A 246 -6.60 -6.56 -1.32
N LEU A 247 -5.38 -6.95 -1.65
CA LEU A 247 -5.11 -7.94 -2.70
C LEU A 247 -5.24 -9.41 -2.24
N GLY A 248 -5.42 -9.63 -0.94
CA GLY A 248 -5.51 -10.98 -0.36
C GLY A 248 -4.18 -11.73 -0.33
N ILE A 249 -3.07 -11.01 -0.25
CA ILE A 249 -1.70 -11.56 -0.17
C ILE A 249 -1.00 -11.23 1.16
N PHE A 250 -1.73 -10.73 2.15
CA PHE A 250 -1.20 -10.49 3.49
C PHE A 250 -0.96 -11.82 4.21
N ASP A 251 0.24 -11.98 4.76
CA ASP A 251 0.63 -13.15 5.54
C ASP A 251 1.41 -12.67 6.78
N PRO A 252 0.85 -12.80 7.99
CA PRO A 252 1.47 -12.26 9.20
C PRO A 252 2.82 -12.90 9.57
N GLU A 253 3.12 -14.07 9.02
CA GLU A 253 4.39 -14.76 9.25
C GLU A 253 5.54 -14.12 8.44
N GLN A 254 5.22 -13.34 7.42
CA GLN A 254 6.21 -12.74 6.53
C GLN A 254 6.72 -11.38 7.04
N PRO A 255 8.01 -11.09 6.91
CA PRO A 255 8.63 -9.84 7.36
C PRO A 255 7.95 -8.58 6.82
N THR A 256 7.61 -8.53 5.53
CA THR A 256 6.92 -7.36 4.94
C THR A 256 5.54 -7.11 5.54
N CYS A 257 4.91 -8.14 6.10
CA CYS A 257 3.61 -8.08 6.77
C CYS A 257 3.73 -7.86 8.29
N GLY A 258 4.94 -7.93 8.85
CA GLY A 258 5.22 -7.70 10.26
C GLY A 258 5.70 -8.92 11.02
N GLY A 259 5.94 -10.03 10.35
CA GLY A 259 6.67 -11.18 10.87
C GLY A 259 8.13 -10.84 11.17
N GLU A 260 8.83 -11.76 11.79
CA GLU A 260 10.25 -11.63 12.10
C GLU A 260 11.10 -11.69 10.83
N TYR A 261 12.10 -10.82 10.74
CA TYR A 261 13.13 -10.96 9.70
C TYR A 261 14.00 -12.16 10.03
N TYR A 262 14.33 -12.94 9.00
CA TYR A 262 15.32 -13.99 9.13
C TYR A 262 16.68 -13.32 9.37
N GLU A 263 17.19 -13.43 10.58
CA GLU A 263 18.61 -13.23 10.81
C GLU A 263 19.33 -14.47 10.24
N ALA A 264 19.65 -14.40 8.95
CA ALA A 264 20.50 -15.41 8.37
C ALA A 264 21.88 -15.28 9.00
N GLU A 265 22.38 -16.33 9.58
CA GLU A 265 23.83 -16.49 9.85
C GLU A 265 24.52 -16.49 8.47
N HIS A 266 25.18 -15.40 8.14
CA HIS A 266 26.01 -15.27 6.95
C HIS A 266 27.40 -15.86 7.19
#